data_a0675f090840536620670b88cb05e41e
#
_entry.id   a0675f090840536620670b88cb05e41e
#
_cell.length_a   1.000
_cell.length_b   1.000
_cell.length_c   1.000
_cell.angle_alpha   90.00
_cell.angle_beta   90.00
_cell.angle_gamma   90.00
#
_symmetry.space_group_name_H-M   'P 1'
#
loop_
_entity.id
_entity.type
_entity.pdbx_description
1 polymer ?
#
loop_
_entity_poly.entity_id
_entity_poly.type
_entity_poly.pdbx_seq_one_letter_code
_entity_poly.pdbx_strand_id
1 'polypeptide(L)'
;MEVITRRQATPKEPSPLRRARLARGWTLENVVEAFDQRTTGGHSGVTPTMVSGWGLGRHTTSHAHRKTLCAIYGKSVDELFTHQDNHLGDHGDEPQLLARYVDLNEAMLTVVAQARECLIVTGSWSRSTGYLQAIEAALVASPALIFYRVLHGPPHYRVLRDHLARLLEIRDPRDRSLGVKTLNLGIEEDPLAPGRFFVASERAAVVPIPSLTSHEAFDSEVLFGAGPASRLLDHGRQAYAAARRIETVVGVQALDVLRERRGDDSLVLNIRLTV
;
A
#
# COMPACT_ATOMS: atom_id res chain seq x y z
N MET A 1 -12.53 29.78 38.58
CA MET A 1 -13.14 30.03 37.26
C MET A 1 -11.99 30.26 36.30
N GLU A 2 -11.55 29.19 35.65
CA GLU A 2 -10.35 29.18 34.77
C GLU A 2 -10.83 29.45 33.34
N VAL A 3 -10.37 30.54 32.74
CA VAL A 3 -10.72 30.98 31.41
C VAL A 3 -9.90 30.13 30.42
N ILE A 4 -10.53 29.14 29.77
CA ILE A 4 -9.93 28.38 28.71
C ILE A 4 -9.81 29.29 27.46
N THR A 5 -8.61 29.83 27.28
CA THR A 5 -8.26 30.61 26.09
C THR A 5 -8.21 29.65 24.88
N ARG A 6 -9.25 29.66 24.04
CA ARG A 6 -9.25 29.00 22.72
C ARG A 6 -8.07 29.57 21.92
N ARG A 7 -7.03 28.74 21.69
CA ARG A 7 -5.99 29.04 20.71
C ARG A 7 -6.68 29.17 19.32
N GLN A 8 -6.70 30.40 18.82
CA GLN A 8 -7.08 30.64 17.41
C GLN A 8 -6.11 29.91 16.52
N ALA A 9 -6.61 28.94 15.74
CA ALA A 9 -5.83 28.25 14.73
C ALA A 9 -5.40 29.29 13.68
N THR A 10 -4.11 29.49 13.54
CA THR A 10 -3.52 30.27 12.45
C THR A 10 -4.04 29.73 11.10
N PRO A 11 -4.45 30.59 10.14
CA PRO A 11 -4.89 30.13 8.84
C PRO A 11 -3.78 29.30 8.18
N LYS A 12 -4.04 28.01 7.95
CA LYS A 12 -3.06 27.10 7.35
C LYS A 12 -2.75 27.59 5.94
N GLU A 13 -1.50 27.90 5.65
CA GLU A 13 -1.08 28.32 4.30
C GLU A 13 -1.58 27.32 3.25
N PRO A 14 -2.05 27.81 2.07
CA PRO A 14 -2.46 26.92 1.03
C PRO A 14 -1.28 26.10 0.51
N SER A 15 -1.47 24.80 0.28
CA SER A 15 -0.44 23.88 -0.20
C SER A 15 0.22 24.38 -1.51
N PRO A 16 1.45 23.95 -1.80
CA PRO A 16 2.14 24.34 -3.05
C PRO A 16 1.31 24.03 -4.30
N LEU A 17 0.66 22.86 -4.35
CA LEU A 17 -0.21 22.49 -5.45
C LEU A 17 -1.43 23.43 -5.57
N ARG A 18 -2.07 23.76 -4.44
CA ARG A 18 -3.18 24.73 -4.42
C ARG A 18 -2.72 26.13 -4.81
N ARG A 19 -1.55 26.57 -4.35
CA ARG A 19 -0.94 27.86 -4.76
C ARG A 19 -0.67 27.92 -6.25
N ALA A 20 -0.12 26.85 -6.84
CA ALA A 20 0.14 26.78 -8.28
C ALA A 20 -1.16 26.90 -9.10
N ARG A 21 -2.25 26.29 -8.66
CA ARG A 21 -3.57 26.42 -9.27
C ARG A 21 -4.10 27.86 -9.18
N LEU A 22 -4.08 28.43 -7.98
CA LEU A 22 -4.60 29.78 -7.73
C LEU A 22 -3.78 30.84 -8.45
N ALA A 23 -2.46 30.69 -8.55
CA ALA A 23 -1.61 31.61 -9.29
C ALA A 23 -1.93 31.70 -10.80
N ARG A 24 -2.59 30.67 -11.36
CA ARG A 24 -3.11 30.68 -12.73
C ARG A 24 -4.56 31.16 -12.83
N GLY A 25 -5.19 31.49 -11.73
CA GLY A 25 -6.62 31.81 -11.70
C GLY A 25 -7.53 30.61 -12.04
N TRP A 26 -7.04 29.38 -11.90
CA TRP A 26 -7.75 28.17 -12.35
C TRP A 26 -8.73 27.68 -11.31
N THR A 27 -9.89 27.22 -11.77
CA THR A 27 -10.84 26.43 -11.00
C THR A 27 -10.35 24.97 -10.93
N LEU A 28 -11.06 24.10 -10.20
CA LEU A 28 -10.76 22.66 -10.16
C LEU A 28 -11.06 22.01 -11.51
N GLU A 29 -12.12 22.47 -12.17
CA GLU A 29 -12.55 22.03 -13.51
C GLU A 29 -11.50 22.34 -14.57
N ASN A 30 -10.85 23.52 -14.53
CA ASN A 30 -9.77 23.85 -15.46
C ASN A 30 -8.58 22.90 -15.32
N VAL A 31 -8.30 22.40 -14.09
CA VAL A 31 -7.26 21.40 -13.90
C VAL A 31 -7.66 20.06 -14.52
N VAL A 32 -8.92 19.63 -14.34
CA VAL A 32 -9.45 18.41 -14.97
C VAL A 32 -9.36 18.50 -16.49
N GLU A 33 -9.80 19.60 -17.07
CA GLU A 33 -9.70 19.84 -18.50
C GLU A 33 -8.26 19.76 -19.02
N ALA A 34 -7.31 20.35 -18.27
CA ALA A 34 -5.88 20.26 -18.61
C ALA A 34 -5.31 18.84 -18.50
N PHE A 35 -5.89 17.99 -17.66
CA PHE A 35 -5.60 16.55 -17.62
C PHE A 35 -6.13 15.84 -18.87
N ASP A 36 -7.41 16.09 -19.21
CA ASP A 36 -8.08 15.46 -20.34
C ASP A 36 -7.37 15.78 -21.66
N GLN A 37 -6.94 17.01 -21.84
CA GLN A 37 -6.16 17.45 -23.02
C GLN A 37 -4.83 16.71 -23.18
N ARG A 38 -4.26 16.13 -22.11
CA ARG A 38 -2.99 15.39 -22.12
C ARG A 38 -3.17 13.87 -22.16
N THR A 39 -4.39 13.41 -22.07
CA THR A 39 -4.70 11.98 -22.06
C THR A 39 -5.07 11.51 -23.47
N THR A 40 -4.43 10.43 -23.92
CA THR A 40 -4.81 9.80 -25.19
C THR A 40 -6.24 9.27 -25.07
N GLY A 41 -7.16 9.85 -25.84
CA GLY A 41 -8.59 9.55 -25.75
C GLY A 41 -9.43 10.64 -25.08
N GLY A 42 -8.81 11.74 -24.61
CA GLY A 42 -9.54 12.94 -24.16
C GLY A 42 -10.30 12.81 -22.85
N HIS A 43 -10.09 11.72 -22.09
CA HIS A 43 -10.73 11.53 -20.78
C HIS A 43 -9.75 10.87 -19.80
N SER A 44 -9.36 11.61 -18.76
CA SER A 44 -8.35 11.19 -17.79
C SER A 44 -8.90 10.40 -16.61
N GLY A 45 -10.20 10.42 -16.38
CA GLY A 45 -10.83 9.90 -15.17
C GLY A 45 -10.57 10.74 -13.91
N VAL A 46 -9.84 11.84 -14.02
CA VAL A 46 -9.63 12.78 -12.90
C VAL A 46 -10.90 13.58 -12.65
N THR A 47 -11.25 13.79 -11.38
CA THR A 47 -12.43 14.57 -10.98
C THR A 47 -12.02 15.81 -10.19
N PRO A 48 -12.87 16.87 -10.15
CA PRO A 48 -12.62 18.06 -9.32
C PRO A 48 -12.42 17.71 -7.84
N THR A 49 -13.13 16.69 -7.34
CA THR A 49 -13.00 16.20 -5.96
C THR A 49 -11.60 15.62 -5.71
N MET A 50 -11.04 14.85 -6.66
CA MET A 50 -9.67 14.33 -6.58
C MET A 50 -8.65 15.47 -6.54
N VAL A 51 -8.76 16.44 -7.44
CA VAL A 51 -7.88 17.63 -7.48
C VAL A 51 -7.96 18.42 -6.17
N SER A 52 -9.17 18.59 -5.62
CA SER A 52 -9.37 19.23 -4.32
C SER A 52 -8.71 18.44 -3.20
N GLY A 53 -8.89 17.12 -3.17
CA GLY A 53 -8.29 16.22 -2.19
C GLY A 53 -6.75 16.29 -2.21
N TRP A 54 -6.16 16.28 -3.38
CA TRP A 54 -4.71 16.45 -3.57
C TRP A 54 -4.21 17.81 -3.08
N GLY A 55 -4.94 18.88 -3.43
CA GLY A 55 -4.58 20.24 -3.01
C GLY A 55 -4.74 20.49 -1.51
N LEU A 56 -5.56 19.71 -0.83
CA LEU A 56 -5.77 19.77 0.63
C LEU A 56 -4.88 18.78 1.40
N GLY A 57 -4.13 17.92 0.69
CA GLY A 57 -3.34 16.85 1.31
C GLY A 57 -4.20 15.76 1.95
N ARG A 58 -5.49 15.64 1.56
CA ARG A 58 -6.38 14.58 2.05
C ARG A 58 -6.11 13.23 1.41
N HIS A 59 -5.60 13.26 0.19
CA HIS A 59 -5.25 12.08 -0.60
C HIS A 59 -3.88 12.28 -1.22
N THR A 60 -3.09 11.21 -1.27
CA THR A 60 -1.80 11.21 -1.96
C THR A 60 -2.04 11.17 -3.47
N THR A 61 -1.33 12.01 -4.20
CA THR A 61 -1.37 12.01 -5.67
C THR A 61 -0.51 10.87 -6.20
N SER A 62 -1.05 10.02 -7.07
CA SER A 62 -0.27 8.94 -7.70
C SER A 62 0.90 9.48 -8.53
N HIS A 63 1.94 8.68 -8.71
CA HIS A 63 3.13 9.10 -9.49
C HIS A 63 2.77 9.54 -10.93
N ALA A 64 1.85 8.83 -11.59
CA ALA A 64 1.38 9.19 -12.92
C ALA A 64 0.71 10.58 -12.93
N HIS A 65 -0.19 10.84 -11.97
CA HIS A 65 -0.84 12.13 -11.84
C HIS A 65 0.14 13.24 -11.42
N ARG A 66 1.13 12.96 -10.55
CA ARG A 66 2.20 13.92 -10.21
C ARG A 66 2.97 14.35 -11.46
N LYS A 67 3.39 13.40 -12.30
CA LYS A 67 4.08 13.68 -13.56
C LYS A 67 3.25 14.58 -14.48
N THR A 68 1.97 14.30 -14.61
CA THR A 68 1.05 15.11 -15.42
C THR A 68 0.87 16.50 -14.83
N LEU A 69 0.69 16.63 -13.51
CA LEU A 69 0.58 17.95 -12.84
C LEU A 69 1.87 18.76 -12.95
N CYS A 70 3.06 18.14 -12.85
CA CYS A 70 4.34 18.80 -13.10
C CYS A 70 4.40 19.37 -14.52
N ALA A 71 3.98 18.59 -15.52
CA ALA A 71 3.92 19.04 -16.91
C ALA A 71 2.85 20.14 -17.13
N ILE A 72 1.71 20.06 -16.42
CA ILE A 72 0.65 21.07 -16.46
C ILE A 72 1.16 22.39 -15.88
N TYR A 73 1.79 22.36 -14.71
CA TYR A 73 2.20 23.57 -14.00
C TYR A 73 3.61 24.07 -14.39
N GLY A 74 4.41 23.27 -15.08
CA GLY A 74 5.80 23.58 -15.41
C GLY A 74 6.70 23.66 -14.16
N LYS A 75 6.44 22.79 -13.17
CA LYS A 75 7.10 22.74 -11.87
C LYS A 75 7.61 21.33 -11.56
N SER A 76 8.62 21.24 -10.70
CA SER A 76 9.14 19.96 -10.26
C SER A 76 8.18 19.25 -9.29
N VAL A 77 8.40 17.94 -9.05
CA VAL A 77 7.64 17.16 -8.07
C VAL A 77 7.81 17.78 -6.68
N ASP A 78 9.03 18.11 -6.30
CA ASP A 78 9.33 18.68 -4.98
C ASP A 78 8.63 20.02 -4.77
N GLU A 79 8.60 20.90 -5.79
CA GLU A 79 7.90 22.18 -5.70
C GLU A 79 6.39 22.07 -5.52
N LEU A 80 5.76 21.02 -6.04
CA LEU A 80 4.30 20.87 -6.00
C LEU A 80 3.81 19.98 -4.85
N PHE A 81 4.58 18.97 -4.45
CA PHE A 81 4.09 17.90 -3.60
C PHE A 81 4.77 17.79 -2.23
N THR A 82 5.75 18.65 -1.90
CA THR A 82 6.38 18.69 -0.57
C THR A 82 5.37 18.66 0.58
N HIS A 83 4.19 19.28 0.42
CA HIS A 83 3.15 19.26 1.43
C HIS A 83 2.47 17.90 1.61
N GLN A 84 2.45 17.05 0.58
CA GLN A 84 1.93 15.69 0.69
C GLN A 84 3.00 14.77 1.28
N ASP A 85 4.25 15.01 0.96
CA ASP A 85 5.38 14.21 1.39
C ASP A 85 5.74 14.54 2.86
N ASN A 86 5.63 15.81 3.29
CA ASN A 86 5.88 16.25 4.68
C ASN A 86 4.72 15.99 5.67
N HIS A 87 3.49 15.71 5.21
CA HIS A 87 2.36 15.43 6.09
C HIS A 87 2.26 13.98 6.54
N LEU A 88 3.14 13.14 6.06
CA LEU A 88 3.14 11.73 6.34
C LEU A 88 4.13 11.36 7.45
N GLY A 89 3.85 11.91 8.61
CA GLY A 89 4.38 11.38 9.86
C GLY A 89 5.84 11.72 10.16
N ASP A 90 6.07 11.87 11.40
CA ASP A 90 7.29 12.16 12.16
C ASP A 90 8.38 11.05 12.04
N HIS A 91 8.32 10.23 11.00
CA HIS A 91 9.36 9.30 10.60
C HIS A 91 9.95 9.84 9.30
N GLY A 92 11.17 10.39 9.38
CA GLY A 92 11.88 11.01 8.27
C GLY A 92 11.82 10.14 6.99
N ASP A 93 11.83 10.78 5.83
CA ASP A 93 11.84 10.15 4.50
C ASP A 93 13.04 9.22 4.26
N GLU A 94 13.97 9.13 5.24
CA GLU A 94 15.12 8.25 5.16
C GLU A 94 14.68 6.80 5.39
N PRO A 95 15.04 5.89 4.48
CA PRO A 95 14.81 4.47 4.66
C PRO A 95 15.50 3.97 5.94
N GLN A 96 14.77 3.28 6.80
CA GLN A 96 15.31 2.70 8.02
C GLN A 96 15.61 1.22 7.79
N LEU A 97 16.84 0.82 8.05
CA LEU A 97 17.22 -0.60 8.04
C LEU A 97 16.82 -1.25 9.36
N LEU A 98 15.97 -2.26 9.28
CA LEU A 98 15.55 -3.07 10.41
C LEU A 98 16.34 -4.39 10.38
N ALA A 99 17.16 -4.62 11.39
CA ALA A 99 18.08 -5.77 11.43
C ALA A 99 17.57 -6.95 12.28
N ARG A 100 16.43 -6.79 12.97
CA ARG A 100 15.86 -7.85 13.83
C ARG A 100 14.46 -8.23 13.39
N TYR A 101 14.18 -9.53 13.36
CA TYR A 101 12.88 -10.08 13.02
C TYR A 101 11.71 -9.50 13.86
N VAL A 102 11.96 -9.20 15.14
CA VAL A 102 10.93 -8.58 16.00
C VAL A 102 10.55 -7.21 15.48
N ASP A 103 11.55 -6.41 15.09
CA ASP A 103 11.35 -5.07 14.56
C ASP A 103 10.61 -5.12 13.21
N LEU A 104 10.91 -6.12 12.36
CA LEU A 104 10.16 -6.39 11.14
C LEU A 104 8.69 -6.64 11.40
N ASN A 105 8.38 -7.60 12.26
CA ASN A 105 6.99 -7.98 12.50
C ASN A 105 6.20 -6.79 13.08
N GLU A 106 6.81 -6.01 13.95
CA GLU A 106 6.22 -4.78 14.49
C GLU A 106 6.02 -3.71 13.42
N ALA A 107 7.01 -3.49 12.55
CA ALA A 107 6.90 -2.57 11.43
C ALA A 107 5.79 -2.98 10.46
N MET A 108 5.70 -4.25 10.10
CA MET A 108 4.64 -4.78 9.25
C MET A 108 3.25 -4.60 9.87
N LEU A 109 3.11 -4.90 11.16
CA LEU A 109 1.86 -4.68 11.92
C LEU A 109 1.50 -3.21 11.95
N THR A 110 2.48 -2.33 12.12
CA THR A 110 2.28 -0.88 12.12
C THR A 110 1.78 -0.38 10.76
N VAL A 111 2.38 -0.85 9.65
CA VAL A 111 1.90 -0.52 8.29
C VAL A 111 0.45 -0.94 8.11
N VAL A 112 0.07 -2.15 8.54
CA VAL A 112 -1.31 -2.64 8.46
C VAL A 112 -2.26 -1.79 9.32
N ALA A 113 -1.88 -1.50 10.57
CA ALA A 113 -2.70 -0.74 11.51
C ALA A 113 -2.92 0.72 11.07
N GLN A 114 -1.96 1.31 10.35
CA GLN A 114 -2.03 2.69 9.86
C GLN A 114 -2.74 2.84 8.52
N ALA A 115 -2.96 1.77 7.78
CA ALA A 115 -3.64 1.80 6.48
C ALA A 115 -5.08 2.31 6.62
N ARG A 116 -5.47 3.28 5.78
CA ARG A 116 -6.81 3.88 5.75
C ARG A 116 -7.45 3.83 4.37
N GLU A 117 -6.66 4.01 3.33
CA GLU A 117 -7.13 4.10 1.94
C GLU A 117 -6.77 2.86 1.14
N CYS A 118 -5.52 2.40 1.25
CA CYS A 118 -5.03 1.28 0.46
C CYS A 118 -3.99 0.48 1.25
N LEU A 119 -4.11 -0.82 1.19
CA LEU A 119 -3.12 -1.76 1.73
C LEU A 119 -2.78 -2.78 0.64
N ILE A 120 -1.49 -2.95 0.36
CA ILE A 120 -0.98 -3.96 -0.57
C ILE A 120 -0.05 -4.90 0.16
N VAL A 121 -0.25 -6.18 -0.02
CA VAL A 121 0.63 -7.24 0.48
C VAL A 121 0.96 -8.17 -0.67
N THR A 122 2.25 -8.37 -0.92
CA THR A 122 2.72 -9.29 -1.96
C THR A 122 3.43 -10.51 -1.37
N GLY A 123 3.65 -11.52 -2.19
CA GLY A 123 4.43 -12.71 -1.84
C GLY A 123 3.61 -13.87 -1.29
N SER A 124 4.22 -15.07 -1.32
CA SER A 124 3.56 -16.36 -1.01
C SER A 124 4.07 -17.03 0.28
N TRP A 125 4.89 -16.34 1.08
CA TRP A 125 5.63 -16.92 2.21
C TRP A 125 5.08 -16.54 3.58
N SER A 126 4.00 -15.75 3.65
CA SER A 126 3.45 -15.31 4.94
C SER A 126 2.99 -16.50 5.79
N ARG A 127 3.56 -16.62 7.00
CA ARG A 127 3.26 -17.70 7.96
C ARG A 127 2.88 -17.20 9.36
N SER A 128 3.12 -15.92 9.65
CA SER A 128 2.79 -15.32 10.95
C SER A 128 1.28 -15.17 11.07
N THR A 129 0.65 -15.98 11.91
CA THR A 129 -0.79 -15.93 12.17
C THR A 129 -1.23 -14.57 12.70
N GLY A 130 -0.45 -13.97 13.61
CA GLY A 130 -0.76 -12.63 14.15
C GLY A 130 -0.80 -11.54 13.08
N TYR A 131 0.15 -11.57 12.13
CA TYR A 131 0.18 -10.65 11.02
C TYR A 131 -1.02 -10.84 10.07
N LEU A 132 -1.35 -12.09 9.73
CA LEU A 132 -2.50 -12.38 8.87
C LEU A 132 -3.83 -11.97 9.53
N GLN A 133 -3.98 -12.23 10.84
CA GLN A 133 -5.14 -11.79 11.62
C GLN A 133 -5.24 -10.25 11.72
N ALA A 134 -4.11 -9.54 11.81
CA ALA A 134 -4.12 -8.08 11.81
C ALA A 134 -4.67 -7.52 10.47
N ILE A 135 -4.34 -8.14 9.34
CA ILE A 135 -4.92 -7.79 8.04
C ILE A 135 -6.43 -8.05 8.03
N GLU A 136 -6.87 -9.23 8.48
CA GLU A 136 -8.31 -9.57 8.59
C GLU A 136 -9.06 -8.54 9.45
N ALA A 137 -8.50 -8.19 10.60
CA ALA A 137 -9.08 -7.19 11.52
C ALA A 137 -9.15 -5.80 10.88
N ALA A 138 -8.11 -5.37 10.16
CA ALA A 138 -8.10 -4.08 9.46
C ALA A 138 -9.19 -4.02 8.38
N LEU A 139 -9.41 -5.10 7.66
CA LEU A 139 -10.45 -5.20 6.63
C LEU A 139 -11.87 -5.17 7.23
N VAL A 140 -12.08 -5.83 8.37
CA VAL A 140 -13.36 -5.77 9.08
C VAL A 140 -13.63 -4.36 9.62
N ALA A 141 -12.60 -3.73 10.21
CA ALA A 141 -12.74 -2.40 10.82
C ALA A 141 -12.93 -1.27 9.80
N SER A 142 -12.45 -1.44 8.58
CA SER A 142 -12.44 -0.37 7.56
C SER A 142 -13.01 -0.87 6.22
N PRO A 143 -14.34 -0.92 6.03
CA PRO A 143 -14.96 -1.45 4.81
C PRO A 143 -14.49 -0.75 3.51
N ALA A 144 -14.13 0.53 3.58
CA ALA A 144 -13.66 1.31 2.44
C ALA A 144 -12.17 1.11 2.12
N LEU A 145 -11.40 0.41 2.97
CA LEU A 145 -9.99 0.12 2.72
C LEU A 145 -9.85 -0.77 1.49
N ILE A 146 -9.15 -0.30 0.46
CA ILE A 146 -8.86 -1.07 -0.74
C ILE A 146 -7.67 -1.98 -0.46
N PHE A 147 -7.89 -3.27 -0.52
CA PHE A 147 -6.86 -4.27 -0.23
C PHE A 147 -6.46 -5.05 -1.48
N TYR A 148 -5.15 -5.17 -1.68
CA TYR A 148 -4.55 -6.02 -2.71
C TYR A 148 -3.70 -7.10 -2.04
N ARG A 149 -3.92 -8.35 -2.42
CA ARG A 149 -3.05 -9.48 -2.12
C ARG A 149 -2.57 -10.08 -3.43
N VAL A 150 -1.26 -10.02 -3.68
CA VAL A 150 -0.66 -10.61 -4.88
C VAL A 150 0.30 -11.71 -4.45
N LEU A 151 0.03 -12.92 -4.87
CA LEU A 151 0.90 -14.07 -4.66
C LEU A 151 1.87 -14.18 -5.85
N HIS A 152 3.11 -14.52 -5.58
CA HIS A 152 4.09 -14.95 -6.58
C HIS A 152 4.23 -16.48 -6.47
N GLY A 153 3.53 -17.18 -7.34
CA GLY A 153 3.36 -18.63 -7.24
C GLY A 153 2.40 -19.09 -6.12
N PRO A 154 2.26 -20.40 -5.91
CA PRO A 154 1.33 -20.96 -4.93
C PRO A 154 1.72 -20.61 -3.48
N PRO A 155 0.74 -20.62 -2.54
CA PRO A 155 1.02 -20.43 -1.13
C PRO A 155 2.04 -21.44 -0.61
N HIS A 156 3.07 -20.97 0.10
CA HIS A 156 4.05 -21.87 0.71
C HIS A 156 3.49 -22.61 1.93
N TYR A 157 2.53 -22.03 2.63
CA TYR A 157 1.99 -22.57 3.87
C TYR A 157 0.47 -22.61 3.83
N ARG A 158 -0.10 -23.65 4.44
CA ARG A 158 -1.55 -23.82 4.57
C ARG A 158 -2.22 -22.63 5.26
N VAL A 159 -1.58 -22.07 6.30
CA VAL A 159 -2.10 -20.89 7.01
C VAL A 159 -2.37 -19.71 6.09
N LEU A 160 -1.55 -19.53 5.05
CA LEU A 160 -1.78 -18.48 4.06
C LEU A 160 -2.97 -18.79 3.16
N ARG A 161 -3.13 -20.05 2.71
CA ARG A 161 -4.32 -20.46 1.94
C ARG A 161 -5.60 -20.28 2.73
N ASP A 162 -5.58 -20.67 4.00
CA ASP A 162 -6.74 -20.54 4.89
C ASP A 162 -7.07 -19.05 5.14
N HIS A 163 -6.05 -18.19 5.25
CA HIS A 163 -6.21 -16.74 5.31
C HIS A 163 -6.88 -16.18 4.05
N LEU A 164 -6.45 -16.59 2.85
CA LEU A 164 -7.08 -16.15 1.60
C LEU A 164 -8.57 -16.52 1.53
N ALA A 165 -8.93 -17.72 2.03
CA ALA A 165 -10.33 -18.12 2.12
C ALA A 165 -11.12 -17.19 3.07
N ARG A 166 -10.55 -16.88 4.25
CA ARG A 166 -11.18 -15.93 5.19
C ARG A 166 -11.32 -14.51 4.61
N LEU A 167 -10.38 -14.05 3.82
CA LEU A 167 -10.53 -12.74 3.16
C LEU A 167 -11.76 -12.70 2.24
N LEU A 168 -12.06 -13.80 1.54
CA LEU A 168 -13.25 -13.93 0.69
C LEU A 168 -14.54 -14.06 1.49
N GLU A 169 -14.47 -14.58 2.72
CA GLU A 169 -15.61 -14.60 3.67
C GLU A 169 -15.88 -13.20 4.25
N ILE A 170 -14.82 -12.42 4.53
CA ILE A 170 -14.92 -11.05 5.05
C ILE A 170 -15.47 -10.10 3.99
N ARG A 171 -15.07 -10.26 2.71
CA ARG A 171 -15.46 -9.38 1.61
C ARG A 171 -15.66 -10.12 0.31
N ASP A 172 -16.78 -9.85 -0.35
CA ASP A 172 -17.00 -10.29 -1.74
C ASP A 172 -16.14 -9.46 -2.71
N PRO A 173 -15.21 -10.07 -3.45
CA PRO A 173 -14.42 -9.36 -4.46
C PRO A 173 -15.25 -8.83 -5.64
N ARG A 174 -16.53 -9.18 -5.74
CA ARG A 174 -17.46 -8.67 -6.76
C ARG A 174 -18.27 -7.47 -6.25
N ASP A 175 -18.29 -7.25 -4.94
CA ASP A 175 -19.01 -6.12 -4.35
C ASP A 175 -18.46 -4.77 -4.88
N ARG A 176 -19.38 -3.91 -5.26
CA ARG A 176 -19.15 -2.55 -5.76
C ARG A 176 -20.05 -1.54 -5.04
N SER A 177 -20.65 -1.90 -3.92
CA SER A 177 -21.57 -1.06 -3.15
C SER A 177 -20.96 0.29 -2.78
N LEU A 178 -19.63 0.35 -2.61
CA LEU A 178 -18.86 1.57 -2.34
C LEU A 178 -18.34 2.28 -3.62
N GLY A 179 -18.82 1.88 -4.80
CA GLY A 179 -18.38 2.43 -6.09
C GLY A 179 -17.03 1.90 -6.59
N VAL A 180 -16.29 1.17 -5.77
CA VAL A 180 -14.98 0.58 -6.10
C VAL A 180 -14.86 -0.84 -5.57
N LYS A 181 -13.99 -1.61 -6.21
CA LYS A 181 -13.60 -2.94 -5.70
C LYS A 181 -12.66 -2.78 -4.51
N THR A 182 -13.05 -3.31 -3.36
CA THR A 182 -12.26 -3.19 -2.12
C THR A 182 -11.42 -4.41 -1.80
N LEU A 183 -11.67 -5.57 -2.42
CA LEU A 183 -10.85 -6.78 -2.26
C LEU A 183 -10.30 -7.24 -3.61
N ASN A 184 -8.98 -7.32 -3.72
CA ASN A 184 -8.25 -7.67 -4.93
C ASN A 184 -7.25 -8.78 -4.63
N LEU A 185 -7.60 -10.02 -4.95
CA LEU A 185 -6.72 -11.19 -4.78
C LEU A 185 -6.24 -11.66 -6.15
N GLY A 186 -4.93 -11.90 -6.30
CA GLY A 186 -4.32 -12.37 -7.53
C GLY A 186 -3.14 -13.29 -7.28
N ILE A 187 -2.81 -14.11 -8.27
CA ILE A 187 -1.64 -14.97 -8.29
C ILE A 187 -0.91 -14.78 -9.61
N GLU A 188 0.35 -14.46 -9.53
CA GLU A 188 1.29 -14.42 -10.65
C GLU A 188 1.90 -15.81 -10.79
N GLU A 189 1.74 -16.42 -11.94
CA GLU A 189 2.14 -17.82 -12.18
C GLU A 189 3.56 -17.94 -12.77
N ASP A 190 4.23 -16.82 -13.07
CA ASP A 190 5.59 -16.83 -13.59
C ASP A 190 6.57 -17.32 -12.51
N PRO A 191 7.14 -18.55 -12.70
CA PRO A 191 8.09 -19.11 -11.72
C PRO A 191 9.43 -18.39 -11.72
N LEU A 192 9.70 -17.52 -12.67
CA LEU A 192 10.93 -16.72 -12.76
C LEU A 192 10.79 -15.35 -12.05
N ALA A 193 9.57 -14.95 -11.69
CA ALA A 193 9.38 -13.76 -10.90
C ALA A 193 9.97 -13.97 -9.50
N PRO A 194 11.08 -13.29 -9.13
CA PRO A 194 11.61 -13.42 -7.79
C PRO A 194 10.54 -13.02 -6.79
N GLY A 195 10.29 -13.90 -5.81
CA GLY A 195 9.27 -13.69 -4.78
C GLY A 195 9.47 -12.36 -4.06
N ARG A 196 8.92 -11.31 -4.61
CA ARG A 196 9.00 -9.96 -4.07
C ARG A 196 7.95 -9.83 -2.99
N PHE A 197 8.38 -10.01 -1.76
CA PHE A 197 7.52 -9.73 -0.62
C PHE A 197 7.66 -8.26 -0.23
N PHE A 198 6.54 -7.57 -0.08
CA PHE A 198 6.46 -6.30 0.61
C PHE A 198 5.05 -6.09 1.17
N VAL A 199 4.95 -5.23 2.16
CA VAL A 199 3.68 -4.66 2.63
C VAL A 199 3.77 -3.15 2.49
N ALA A 200 2.73 -2.53 1.92
CA ALA A 200 2.69 -1.09 1.71
C ALA A 200 1.29 -0.53 1.97
N SER A 201 1.23 0.61 2.61
CA SER A 201 0.05 1.46 2.74
C SER A 201 0.35 2.85 2.15
N GLU A 202 -0.64 3.73 2.16
CA GLU A 202 -0.44 5.13 1.76
C GLU A 202 0.53 5.89 2.68
N ARG A 203 0.93 5.31 3.82
CA ARG A 203 1.77 5.96 4.84
C ARG A 203 3.17 5.41 4.93
N ALA A 204 3.33 4.12 4.78
CA ALA A 204 4.61 3.46 4.95
C ALA A 204 4.65 2.14 4.17
N ALA A 205 5.85 1.64 3.95
CA ALA A 205 6.05 0.31 3.36
C ALA A 205 7.24 -0.39 4.00
N VAL A 206 7.16 -1.71 4.09
CA VAL A 206 8.25 -2.57 4.52
C VAL A 206 8.62 -3.50 3.37
N VAL A 207 9.90 -3.51 3.01
CA VAL A 207 10.45 -4.36 1.97
C VAL A 207 11.56 -5.23 2.58
N PRO A 208 11.35 -6.54 2.74
CA PRO A 208 12.39 -7.45 3.20
C PRO A 208 13.51 -7.59 2.18
N ILE A 209 14.73 -7.72 2.68
CA ILE A 209 15.91 -8.01 1.88
C ILE A 209 16.19 -9.52 2.00
N PRO A 210 16.13 -10.26 0.88
CA PRO A 210 16.41 -11.70 0.89
C PRO A 210 17.81 -11.98 1.43
N SER A 211 17.94 -13.06 2.20
CA SER A 211 19.23 -13.51 2.70
C SER A 211 20.14 -13.93 1.55
N LEU A 212 21.41 -13.54 1.64
CA LEU A 212 22.45 -14.00 0.72
C LEU A 212 22.89 -15.44 1.01
N THR A 213 22.56 -15.95 2.19
CA THR A 213 23.01 -17.27 2.68
C THR A 213 21.91 -18.32 2.73
N SER A 214 20.66 -17.91 2.66
CA SER A 214 19.49 -18.79 2.73
C SER A 214 18.38 -18.34 1.80
N HIS A 215 17.89 -19.24 0.96
CA HIS A 215 16.75 -18.97 0.09
C HIS A 215 15.40 -18.82 0.85
N GLU A 216 15.37 -19.10 2.14
CA GLU A 216 14.15 -19.16 2.96
C GLU A 216 14.07 -18.11 4.05
N ALA A 217 15.07 -17.24 4.14
CA ALA A 217 15.17 -16.21 5.17
C ALA A 217 15.33 -14.82 4.56
N PHE A 218 15.09 -13.82 5.39
CA PHE A 218 15.42 -12.43 5.11
C PHE A 218 16.45 -12.01 6.16
N ASP A 219 17.53 -11.35 5.73
CA ASP A 219 18.60 -10.90 6.63
C ASP A 219 18.26 -9.57 7.29
N SER A 220 17.48 -8.75 6.59
CA SER A 220 17.08 -7.42 7.04
C SER A 220 15.89 -6.93 6.24
N GLU A 221 15.35 -5.78 6.60
CA GLU A 221 14.27 -5.11 5.87
C GLU A 221 14.52 -3.61 5.84
N VAL A 222 13.85 -2.98 4.89
CA VAL A 222 13.84 -1.52 4.78
C VAL A 222 12.42 -1.02 5.01
N LEU A 223 12.27 -0.17 6.02
CA LEU A 223 11.08 0.62 6.26
C LEU A 223 11.17 1.92 5.47
N PHE A 224 10.18 2.19 4.65
CA PHE A 224 10.06 3.39 3.83
C PHE A 224 8.93 4.27 4.34
N GLY A 225 9.12 5.57 4.31
CA GLY A 225 8.05 6.55 4.47
C GLY A 225 7.10 6.58 3.27
N ALA A 226 6.15 7.49 3.30
CA ALA A 226 5.05 7.54 2.35
C ALA A 226 5.45 7.84 0.91
N GLY A 227 6.49 8.65 0.70
CA GLY A 227 6.97 8.95 -0.64
C GLY A 227 7.35 7.68 -1.43
N PRO A 228 8.32 6.88 -0.97
CA PRO A 228 8.64 5.59 -1.56
C PRO A 228 7.50 4.57 -1.50
N ALA A 229 6.68 4.57 -0.45
CA ALA A 229 5.54 3.67 -0.31
C ALA A 229 4.53 3.82 -1.47
N SER A 230 4.31 5.04 -1.97
CA SER A 230 3.42 5.29 -3.10
C SER A 230 3.85 4.53 -4.38
N ARG A 231 5.16 4.41 -4.61
CA ARG A 231 5.70 3.65 -5.75
C ARG A 231 5.46 2.14 -5.59
N LEU A 232 5.56 1.65 -4.36
CA LEU A 232 5.27 0.24 -4.05
C LEU A 232 3.78 -0.06 -4.19
N LEU A 233 2.90 0.90 -3.83
CA LEU A 233 1.47 0.77 -4.10
C LEU A 233 1.18 0.69 -5.61
N ASP A 234 1.80 1.54 -6.43
CA ASP A 234 1.63 1.48 -7.87
C ASP A 234 2.20 0.17 -8.46
N HIS A 235 3.35 -0.27 -7.97
CA HIS A 235 3.93 -1.56 -8.38
C HIS A 235 2.99 -2.74 -8.03
N GLY A 236 2.46 -2.77 -6.82
CA GLY A 236 1.54 -3.84 -6.41
C GLY A 236 0.21 -3.85 -7.19
N ARG A 237 -0.31 -2.67 -7.57
CA ARG A 237 -1.47 -2.57 -8.47
C ARG A 237 -1.17 -3.09 -9.86
N GLN A 238 0.02 -2.81 -10.40
CA GLN A 238 0.47 -3.34 -11.69
C GLN A 238 0.65 -4.85 -11.64
N ALA A 239 1.27 -5.37 -10.57
CA ALA A 239 1.40 -6.81 -10.36
C ALA A 239 0.01 -7.49 -10.30
N TYR A 240 -0.95 -6.90 -9.58
CA TYR A 240 -2.33 -7.40 -9.56
C TYR A 240 -3.00 -7.35 -10.94
N ALA A 241 -2.75 -6.30 -11.73
CA ALA A 241 -3.34 -6.18 -13.06
C ALA A 241 -2.85 -7.29 -14.02
N ALA A 242 -1.60 -7.73 -13.86
CA ALA A 242 -1.00 -8.83 -14.62
C ALA A 242 -1.36 -10.23 -14.06
N ALA A 243 -1.76 -10.32 -12.79
CA ALA A 243 -2.02 -11.57 -12.10
C ALA A 243 -3.36 -12.22 -12.51
N ARG A 244 -3.41 -13.55 -12.45
CA ARG A 244 -4.67 -14.30 -12.50
C ARG A 244 -5.47 -14.01 -11.23
N ARG A 245 -6.72 -13.62 -11.39
CA ARG A 245 -7.61 -13.22 -10.29
C ARG A 245 -8.12 -14.43 -9.51
N ILE A 246 -8.23 -14.28 -8.20
CA ILE A 246 -8.83 -15.26 -7.29
C ILE A 246 -10.09 -14.61 -6.72
N GLU A 247 -11.27 -15.11 -7.07
CA GLU A 247 -12.54 -14.48 -6.71
C GLU A 247 -13.50 -15.41 -5.96
N THR A 248 -13.09 -16.65 -5.70
CA THR A 248 -13.94 -17.65 -5.04
C THR A 248 -13.14 -18.51 -4.05
N VAL A 249 -13.80 -18.96 -3.00
CA VAL A 249 -13.21 -19.90 -2.02
C VAL A 249 -12.77 -21.20 -2.70
N VAL A 250 -13.53 -21.68 -3.69
CA VAL A 250 -13.15 -22.86 -4.48
C VAL A 250 -11.84 -22.61 -5.23
N GLY A 251 -11.67 -21.41 -5.81
CA GLY A 251 -10.42 -21.02 -6.46
C GLY A 251 -9.23 -20.98 -5.49
N VAL A 252 -9.44 -20.56 -4.24
CA VAL A 252 -8.42 -20.62 -3.19
C VAL A 252 -8.09 -22.06 -2.82
N GLN A 253 -9.10 -22.90 -2.64
CA GLN A 253 -8.92 -24.32 -2.26
C GLN A 253 -8.20 -25.13 -3.34
N ALA A 254 -8.34 -24.74 -4.61
CA ALA A 254 -7.64 -25.34 -5.74
C ALA A 254 -6.15 -24.94 -5.83
N LEU A 255 -5.68 -23.99 -4.99
CA LEU A 255 -4.26 -23.65 -4.96
C LEU A 255 -3.47 -24.74 -4.26
N ASP A 256 -2.42 -25.21 -4.92
CA ASP A 256 -1.43 -26.09 -4.28
C ASP A 256 -0.76 -25.37 -3.11
N VAL A 257 -0.35 -26.16 -2.10
CA VAL A 257 0.43 -25.66 -0.98
C VAL A 257 1.80 -26.33 -1.03
N LEU A 258 2.87 -25.54 -1.16
CA LEU A 258 4.22 -26.08 -1.36
C LEU A 258 4.78 -26.79 -0.11
N ARG A 259 4.32 -26.39 1.09
CA ARG A 259 4.74 -27.01 2.35
C ARG A 259 3.52 -27.31 3.21
N GLU A 260 3.13 -28.57 3.28
CA GLU A 260 2.23 -29.02 4.33
C GLU A 260 3.02 -29.10 5.64
N ARG A 261 2.53 -28.39 6.68
CA ARG A 261 3.08 -28.54 8.03
C ARG A 261 2.89 -29.98 8.48
N ARG A 262 3.96 -30.77 8.51
CA ARG A 262 4.04 -31.90 9.42
C ARG A 262 4.05 -31.30 10.83
N GLY A 263 3.03 -31.68 11.61
CA GLY A 263 2.77 -31.10 12.92
C GLY A 263 4.00 -31.07 13.82
N ASP A 264 4.47 -29.87 14.05
CA ASP A 264 5.23 -29.55 15.26
C ASP A 264 5.18 -28.02 15.45
N ASP A 265 4.48 -27.60 16.50
CA ASP A 265 4.22 -26.20 16.84
C ASP A 265 5.40 -25.52 17.55
N SER A 266 6.57 -26.13 17.54
CA SER A 266 7.78 -25.62 18.18
C SER A 266 8.96 -25.45 17.21
N LEU A 267 8.82 -24.53 16.24
CA LEU A 267 9.98 -23.97 15.57
C LEU A 267 10.15 -22.50 15.97
N VAL A 268 10.65 -22.33 17.19
CA VAL A 268 11.58 -21.26 17.52
C VAL A 268 12.64 -21.26 16.43
N LEU A 269 12.69 -20.19 15.66
CA LEU A 269 13.78 -19.95 14.71
C LEU A 269 15.09 -19.97 15.50
N ASN A 270 15.80 -21.08 15.47
CA ASN A 270 17.18 -21.14 15.91
C ASN A 270 18.04 -20.34 14.92
N ILE A 271 18.09 -19.03 15.10
CA ILE A 271 19.19 -18.24 14.57
C ILE A 271 20.38 -18.55 15.46
N ARG A 272 21.18 -19.53 15.08
CA ARG A 272 22.56 -19.65 15.58
C ARG A 272 23.31 -18.45 15.00
N LEU A 273 23.48 -17.42 15.83
CA LEU A 273 24.57 -16.48 15.70
C LEU A 273 25.86 -17.27 15.95
N THR A 274 26.55 -17.61 14.89
CA THR A 274 27.94 -18.03 15.00
C THR A 274 28.76 -16.76 15.06
N VAL A 275 29.38 -16.54 16.20
CA VAL A 275 30.37 -15.48 16.48
C VAL A 275 31.60 -15.69 15.62
#